data_61fd7fa74c6a4a9820c2f87b048ed004
#
_entry.id   61fd7fa74c6a4a9820c2f87b048ed004
#
_cell.length_a   1.000
_cell.length_b   1.000
_cell.length_c   1.000
_cell.angle_alpha   90.00
_cell.angle_beta   90.00
_cell.angle_gamma   90.00
#
_symmetry.space_group_name_H-M   'P 1'
#
loop_
_entity.id
_entity.type
_entity.pdbx_description
1 polymer ?
#
loop_
_entity_poly.entity_id
_entity_poly.type
_entity_poly.pdbx_seq_one_letter_code
_entity_poly.pdbx_strand_id
1 'polypeptide(L)'
;LQHGVRPYQGYLYDKNIVGLSLVNSQSALRSQETNVERHYLTGDKKIYSDKIAKFACRCDERSNGAVISRLSKIYTHIFIDEVQDLAGYDLEFLDKLFLSPLEILLVGDPRQGTFSTNSSAKHKQFRRSNILDYFKSRKMKFNLDIDSQSLNVNHRCVSEICDFSNKLYPDMIATTSDNTSEIEHKGVYFLRQTDVEEYLQKYSPIQLRQSKSTDTHPAYPTLNFGVSKGLSFDRVLIYPTKPILDWIIRGIELK
;
A
#
# COMPACT_ATOMS: atom_id res chain seq x y z
N LEU A 1 7.74 -11.69 -10.29
CA LEU A 1 6.85 -12.85 -10.47
C LEU A 1 6.91 -13.43 -11.91
N GLN A 2 6.87 -12.59 -12.95
CA GLN A 2 6.85 -13.04 -14.34
C GLN A 2 8.05 -13.96 -14.67
N HIS A 3 9.25 -13.60 -14.27
CA HIS A 3 10.47 -14.37 -14.54
C HIS A 3 10.58 -15.66 -13.72
N GLY A 4 10.03 -15.67 -12.50
CA GLY A 4 10.03 -16.84 -11.64
C GLY A 4 8.89 -17.81 -11.94
N VAL A 5 7.67 -17.32 -12.11
CA VAL A 5 6.44 -18.12 -12.18
C VAL A 5 6.13 -18.64 -13.58
N ARG A 6 6.35 -17.83 -14.62
CA ARG A 6 5.95 -18.20 -16.00
C ARG A 6 6.46 -19.56 -16.48
N PRO A 7 7.70 -19.96 -16.24
CA PRO A 7 8.18 -21.31 -16.64
C PRO A 7 7.45 -22.46 -15.93
N TYR A 8 6.86 -22.19 -14.77
CA TYR A 8 6.19 -23.19 -13.93
C TYR A 8 4.66 -23.04 -13.90
N GLN A 9 4.10 -22.11 -14.67
CA GLN A 9 2.65 -21.94 -14.71
C GLN A 9 1.93 -23.20 -15.17
N GLY A 10 2.54 -24.03 -16.03
CA GLY A 10 1.98 -25.29 -16.52
C GLY A 10 1.66 -26.31 -15.43
N TYR A 11 2.29 -26.23 -14.26
CA TYR A 11 1.92 -27.05 -13.10
C TYR A 11 0.52 -26.72 -12.54
N LEU A 12 -0.02 -25.54 -12.84
CA LEU A 12 -1.34 -25.12 -12.42
C LEU A 12 -2.27 -24.81 -13.60
N TYR A 13 -1.72 -24.22 -14.66
CA TYR A 13 -2.44 -23.82 -15.85
C TYR A 13 -1.56 -23.87 -17.08
N ASP A 14 -1.84 -24.76 -18.01
CA ASP A 14 -1.00 -25.10 -19.17
C ASP A 14 -1.15 -24.16 -20.37
N LYS A 15 -2.18 -23.30 -20.38
CA LYS A 15 -2.42 -22.34 -21.45
C LYS A 15 -1.76 -20.99 -21.17
N ASN A 16 -1.59 -20.18 -22.22
CA ASN A 16 -1.01 -18.84 -22.07
C ASN A 16 -1.88 -17.89 -21.24
N ILE A 17 -1.25 -17.24 -20.27
CA ILE A 17 -1.80 -16.07 -19.58
C ILE A 17 -1.35 -14.84 -20.36
N VAL A 18 -2.31 -14.10 -20.92
CA VAL A 18 -2.03 -13.01 -21.90
C VAL A 18 -1.77 -11.65 -21.24
N GLY A 19 -2.02 -11.50 -19.95
CA GLY A 19 -1.78 -10.23 -19.27
C GLY A 19 -2.35 -10.17 -17.85
N LEU A 20 -2.45 -8.95 -17.34
CA LEU A 20 -2.93 -8.61 -16.00
C LEU A 20 -4.28 -7.91 -16.10
N SER A 21 -5.22 -8.32 -15.27
CA SER A 21 -6.48 -7.61 -15.03
C SER A 21 -6.42 -6.95 -13.65
N LEU A 22 -6.38 -5.63 -13.62
CA LEU A 22 -6.42 -4.88 -12.37
C LEU A 22 -7.82 -4.96 -11.78
N VAL A 23 -7.90 -5.25 -10.49
CA VAL A 23 -9.14 -5.27 -9.71
C VAL A 23 -9.03 -4.27 -8.56
N ASN A 24 -10.05 -3.42 -8.44
CA ASN A 24 -10.08 -2.36 -7.41
C ASN A 24 -10.51 -2.88 -6.03
N SER A 25 -11.02 -4.12 -5.98
CA SER A 25 -11.46 -4.76 -4.75
C SER A 25 -11.26 -6.27 -4.87
N GLN A 26 -12.23 -7.06 -4.49
CA GLN A 26 -12.23 -8.51 -4.72
C GLN A 26 -12.62 -8.82 -6.17
N SER A 27 -11.86 -9.70 -6.86
CA SER A 27 -12.29 -10.22 -8.16
C SER A 27 -13.70 -10.82 -8.03
N ALA A 28 -14.59 -10.45 -8.93
CA ALA A 28 -16.03 -10.72 -8.84
C ALA A 28 -16.40 -12.21 -8.81
N LEU A 29 -15.49 -13.09 -9.21
CA LEU A 29 -15.78 -14.53 -9.33
C LEU A 29 -15.32 -15.27 -8.07
N ARG A 30 -16.27 -15.59 -7.22
CA ARG A 30 -16.14 -16.58 -6.14
C ARG A 30 -16.20 -18.01 -6.71
N SER A 31 -15.27 -18.38 -7.57
CA SER A 31 -15.17 -19.76 -8.01
C SER A 31 -14.25 -20.55 -7.07
N GLN A 32 -14.51 -21.84 -6.94
CA GLN A 32 -13.63 -22.74 -6.20
C GLN A 32 -12.28 -22.84 -6.93
N GLU A 33 -11.19 -22.97 -6.17
CA GLU A 33 -9.83 -23.06 -6.72
C GLU A 33 -9.62 -24.30 -7.62
N THR A 34 -10.48 -25.32 -7.49
CA THR A 34 -10.50 -26.50 -8.37
C THR A 34 -10.75 -26.14 -9.84
N ASN A 35 -11.48 -25.05 -10.10
CA ASN A 35 -11.58 -24.50 -11.46
C ASN A 35 -10.56 -23.37 -11.63
N VAL A 36 -9.35 -23.73 -12.00
CA VAL A 36 -8.19 -22.81 -12.08
C VAL A 36 -8.47 -21.63 -13.02
N GLU A 37 -9.00 -21.91 -14.21
CA GLU A 37 -9.26 -20.85 -15.20
C GLU A 37 -10.24 -19.81 -14.65
N ARG A 38 -11.37 -20.26 -14.12
CA ARG A 38 -12.40 -19.36 -13.58
C ARG A 38 -11.98 -18.67 -12.28
N HIS A 39 -11.09 -19.30 -11.50
CA HIS A 39 -10.65 -18.75 -10.22
C HIS A 39 -9.60 -17.64 -10.38
N TYR A 40 -8.64 -17.84 -11.30
CA TYR A 40 -7.48 -16.97 -11.45
C TYR A 40 -7.56 -16.00 -12.62
N LEU A 41 -8.38 -16.32 -13.65
CA LEU A 41 -8.35 -15.63 -14.93
C LEU A 41 -9.69 -15.01 -15.31
N THR A 42 -9.62 -13.96 -16.11
CA THR A 42 -10.74 -13.39 -16.84
C THR A 42 -11.09 -14.26 -18.06
N GLY A 43 -12.23 -14.00 -18.70
CA GLY A 43 -12.62 -14.69 -19.94
C GLY A 43 -11.62 -14.51 -21.08
N ASP A 44 -10.90 -13.40 -21.13
CA ASP A 44 -9.81 -13.10 -22.05
C ASP A 44 -8.42 -13.55 -21.55
N LYS A 45 -8.37 -14.44 -20.57
CA LYS A 45 -7.17 -15.09 -20.03
C LYS A 45 -6.13 -14.15 -19.41
N LYS A 46 -6.56 -13.02 -18.84
CA LYS A 46 -5.73 -12.17 -17.99
C LYS A 46 -5.85 -12.63 -16.55
N ILE A 47 -4.74 -12.69 -15.83
CA ILE A 47 -4.75 -13.01 -14.40
C ILE A 47 -5.24 -11.81 -13.58
N TYR A 48 -6.12 -12.07 -12.61
CA TYR A 48 -6.56 -11.03 -11.66
C TYR A 48 -5.42 -10.61 -10.74
N SER A 49 -5.23 -9.29 -10.56
CA SER A 49 -4.14 -8.75 -9.74
C SER A 49 -4.17 -9.25 -8.30
N ASP A 50 -5.34 -9.42 -7.70
CA ASP A 50 -5.54 -9.94 -6.33
C ASP A 50 -5.26 -11.46 -6.21
N LYS A 51 -5.06 -12.17 -7.32
CA LYS A 51 -4.79 -13.62 -7.36
C LYS A 51 -3.35 -13.99 -7.72
N ILE A 52 -2.53 -13.04 -8.15
CA ILE A 52 -1.17 -13.31 -8.64
C ILE A 52 -0.32 -14.02 -7.58
N ALA A 53 -0.28 -13.51 -6.36
CA ALA A 53 0.52 -14.09 -5.30
C ALA A 53 0.05 -15.50 -4.95
N LYS A 54 -1.27 -15.71 -4.88
CA LYS A 54 -1.84 -17.06 -4.68
C LYS A 54 -1.45 -18.02 -5.79
N PHE A 55 -1.55 -17.57 -7.05
CA PHE A 55 -1.15 -18.37 -8.21
C PHE A 55 0.34 -18.75 -8.12
N ALA A 56 1.20 -17.77 -7.78
CA ALA A 56 2.63 -18.01 -7.63
C ALA A 56 2.94 -19.03 -6.51
N CYS A 57 2.30 -18.89 -5.34
CA CYS A 57 2.42 -19.85 -4.25
C CYS A 57 2.02 -21.27 -4.67
N ARG A 58 0.92 -21.40 -5.42
CA ARG A 58 0.45 -22.73 -5.89
C ARG A 58 1.36 -23.32 -6.96
N CYS A 59 1.90 -22.51 -7.87
CA CYS A 59 2.91 -22.99 -8.83
C CYS A 59 4.16 -23.47 -8.11
N ASP A 60 4.62 -22.73 -7.11
CA ASP A 60 5.78 -23.10 -6.29
C ASP A 60 5.55 -24.42 -5.55
N GLU A 61 4.40 -24.58 -4.89
CA GLU A 61 4.03 -25.81 -4.19
C GLU A 61 3.97 -27.02 -5.11
N ARG A 62 3.31 -26.89 -6.26
CA ARG A 62 3.17 -28.00 -7.23
C ARG A 62 4.47 -28.34 -7.96
N SER A 63 5.39 -27.40 -8.03
CA SER A 63 6.71 -27.61 -8.62
C SER A 63 7.81 -27.91 -7.58
N ASN A 64 7.43 -28.25 -6.34
CA ASN A 64 8.35 -28.53 -5.23
C ASN A 64 9.38 -27.41 -5.00
N GLY A 65 8.92 -26.15 -4.97
CA GLY A 65 9.77 -25.00 -4.68
C GLY A 65 10.57 -24.47 -5.89
N ALA A 66 10.26 -24.92 -7.11
CA ALA A 66 11.03 -24.55 -8.29
C ALA A 66 10.88 -23.06 -8.68
N VAL A 67 9.77 -22.39 -8.29
CA VAL A 67 9.58 -20.96 -8.53
C VAL A 67 10.58 -20.15 -7.70
N ILE A 68 10.67 -20.43 -6.41
CA ILE A 68 11.60 -19.75 -5.49
C ILE A 68 13.05 -20.09 -5.86
N SER A 69 13.35 -21.37 -6.12
CA SER A 69 14.67 -21.80 -6.55
C SER A 69 15.13 -21.09 -7.84
N ARG A 70 14.22 -20.87 -8.80
CA ARG A 70 14.55 -20.12 -10.01
C ARG A 70 14.81 -18.64 -9.71
N LEU A 71 14.01 -18.01 -8.86
CA LEU A 71 14.24 -16.61 -8.48
C LEU A 71 15.63 -16.43 -7.86
N SER A 72 16.04 -17.35 -6.98
CA SER A 72 17.37 -17.33 -6.35
C SER A 72 18.53 -17.55 -7.32
N LYS A 73 18.28 -18.17 -8.49
CA LYS A 73 19.28 -18.32 -9.55
C LYS A 73 19.39 -17.10 -10.45
N ILE A 74 18.34 -16.27 -10.52
CA ILE A 74 18.30 -15.07 -11.36
C ILE A 74 18.74 -13.83 -10.59
N TYR A 75 18.36 -13.74 -9.30
CA TYR A 75 18.58 -12.58 -8.45
C TYR A 75 19.36 -12.97 -7.21
N THR A 76 20.18 -12.05 -6.72
CA THR A 76 20.84 -12.14 -5.41
C THR A 76 20.06 -11.34 -4.36
N HIS A 77 19.41 -10.26 -4.77
CA HIS A 77 18.68 -9.34 -3.88
C HIS A 77 17.27 -9.12 -4.39
N ILE A 78 16.33 -8.94 -3.45
CA ILE A 78 14.95 -8.51 -3.73
C ILE A 78 14.65 -7.30 -2.85
N PHE A 79 14.24 -6.20 -3.47
CA PHE A 79 13.78 -4.99 -2.79
C PHE A 79 12.28 -4.87 -2.96
N ILE A 80 11.54 -4.69 -1.86
CA ILE A 80 10.08 -4.51 -1.87
C ILE A 80 9.76 -3.24 -1.12
N ASP A 81 9.16 -2.31 -1.83
CA ASP A 81 8.63 -1.06 -1.27
C ASP A 81 7.14 -1.19 -0.96
N GLU A 82 6.62 -0.26 -0.15
CA GLU A 82 5.21 -0.20 0.25
C GLU A 82 4.71 -1.50 0.90
N VAL A 83 5.53 -2.15 1.72
CA VAL A 83 5.20 -3.48 2.30
C VAL A 83 3.93 -3.48 3.15
N GLN A 84 3.47 -2.32 3.65
CA GLN A 84 2.22 -2.19 4.39
C GLN A 84 0.97 -2.48 3.54
N ASP A 85 1.09 -2.47 2.21
CA ASP A 85 0.00 -2.82 1.29
C ASP A 85 -0.13 -4.32 1.04
N LEU A 86 0.90 -5.10 1.41
CA LEU A 86 0.90 -6.55 1.24
C LEU A 86 -0.16 -7.22 2.13
N ALA A 87 -0.84 -8.20 1.58
CA ALA A 87 -1.90 -8.91 2.28
C ALA A 87 -2.03 -10.38 1.84
N GLY A 88 -2.61 -11.21 2.69
CA GLY A 88 -3.00 -12.56 2.33
C GLY A 88 -1.86 -13.41 1.77
N TYR A 89 -1.98 -13.79 0.51
CA TYR A 89 -0.99 -14.64 -0.16
C TYR A 89 0.32 -13.93 -0.52
N ASP A 90 0.36 -12.59 -0.51
CA ASP A 90 1.63 -11.86 -0.65
C ASP A 90 2.54 -12.16 0.54
N LEU A 91 1.98 -12.20 1.75
CA LEU A 91 2.71 -12.55 2.96
C LEU A 91 3.13 -14.02 2.97
N GLU A 92 2.32 -14.92 2.41
CA GLU A 92 2.73 -16.32 2.22
C GLU A 92 3.89 -16.45 1.24
N PHE A 93 3.84 -15.71 0.13
CA PHE A 93 4.92 -15.70 -0.83
C PHE A 93 6.20 -15.13 -0.22
N LEU A 94 6.06 -14.10 0.62
CA LEU A 94 7.16 -13.51 1.38
C LEU A 94 7.78 -14.51 2.38
N ASP A 95 6.95 -15.30 3.11
CA ASP A 95 7.44 -16.40 3.97
C ASP A 95 8.30 -17.40 3.18
N LYS A 96 7.94 -17.70 1.91
CA LYS A 96 8.73 -18.58 1.03
C LYS A 96 10.05 -17.92 0.59
N LEU A 97 10.03 -16.62 0.31
CA LEU A 97 11.25 -15.87 -0.03
C LEU A 97 12.22 -15.82 1.15
N PHE A 98 11.75 -15.65 2.38
CA PHE A 98 12.60 -15.67 3.58
C PHE A 98 13.31 -17.02 3.82
N LEU A 99 12.80 -18.10 3.24
CA LEU A 99 13.45 -19.42 3.30
C LEU A 99 14.47 -19.64 2.18
N SER A 100 14.61 -18.70 1.28
CA SER A 100 15.55 -18.77 0.15
C SER A 100 16.90 -18.14 0.49
N PRO A 101 17.96 -18.38 -0.31
CA PRO A 101 19.25 -17.70 -0.14
C PRO A 101 19.28 -16.25 -0.64
N LEU A 102 18.13 -15.65 -0.94
CA LEU A 102 18.02 -14.26 -1.39
C LEU A 102 18.21 -13.29 -0.23
N GLU A 103 18.93 -12.22 -0.48
CA GLU A 103 18.93 -11.06 0.41
C GLU A 103 17.69 -10.21 0.13
N ILE A 104 16.95 -9.89 1.19
CA ILE A 104 15.64 -9.24 1.05
C ILE A 104 15.63 -7.95 1.87
N LEU A 105 15.41 -6.82 1.21
CA LEU A 105 15.16 -5.55 1.84
C LEU A 105 13.71 -5.13 1.64
N LEU A 106 13.03 -4.85 2.75
CA LEU A 106 11.63 -4.44 2.78
C LEU A 106 11.54 -3.03 3.34
N VAL A 107 10.85 -2.15 2.64
CA VAL A 107 10.62 -0.77 3.07
C VAL A 107 9.13 -0.48 3.10
N GLY A 108 8.69 0.32 4.05
CA GLY A 108 7.29 0.73 4.13
C GLY A 108 6.98 1.60 5.35
N ASP A 109 5.81 2.21 5.32
CA ASP A 109 5.30 3.03 6.40
C ASP A 109 3.94 2.49 6.87
N PRO A 110 3.85 1.89 8.06
CA PRO A 110 2.60 1.35 8.60
C PRO A 110 1.48 2.39 8.70
N ARG A 111 1.82 3.69 8.84
CA ARG A 111 0.85 4.79 8.87
C ARG A 111 0.12 4.97 7.55
N GLN A 112 0.74 4.55 6.44
CA GLN A 112 0.18 4.61 5.10
C GLN A 112 -0.58 3.34 4.68
N GLY A 113 -0.85 2.43 5.61
CA GLY A 113 -1.56 1.18 5.37
C GLY A 113 -3.05 1.36 5.07
N THR A 114 -3.39 2.15 4.06
CA THR A 114 -4.78 2.45 3.66
C THR A 114 -5.32 1.52 2.59
N PHE A 115 -4.44 0.81 1.89
CA PHE A 115 -4.75 -0.11 0.81
C PHE A 115 -4.40 -1.56 1.19
N SER A 116 -4.89 -2.52 0.45
CA SER A 116 -4.48 -3.93 0.53
C SER A 116 -4.46 -4.54 -0.86
N THR A 117 -3.36 -5.19 -1.21
CA THR A 117 -3.15 -5.84 -2.51
C THR A 117 -4.15 -6.94 -2.82
N ASN A 118 -4.72 -7.58 -1.78
CA ASN A 118 -5.79 -8.57 -1.94
C ASN A 118 -6.71 -8.63 -0.71
N SER A 119 -7.88 -9.24 -0.90
CA SER A 119 -8.94 -9.38 0.11
C SER A 119 -9.01 -10.77 0.73
N SER A 120 -8.00 -11.63 0.53
CA SER A 120 -7.97 -13.00 1.07
C SER A 120 -8.17 -12.99 2.60
N ALA A 121 -8.92 -13.94 3.14
CA ALA A 121 -9.06 -14.12 4.59
C ALA A 121 -7.74 -14.53 5.28
N LYS A 122 -6.78 -15.07 4.51
CA LYS A 122 -5.47 -15.47 5.01
C LYS A 122 -4.72 -14.26 5.54
N HIS A 123 -4.11 -14.38 6.71
CA HIS A 123 -3.34 -13.30 7.36
C HIS A 123 -4.12 -11.99 7.57
N LYS A 124 -5.46 -12.07 7.67
CA LYS A 124 -6.34 -10.88 7.78
C LYS A 124 -5.95 -9.95 8.95
N GLN A 125 -5.45 -10.51 10.05
CA GLN A 125 -5.02 -9.78 11.24
C GLN A 125 -3.81 -8.86 11.00
N PHE A 126 -3.02 -9.11 9.97
CA PHE A 126 -1.79 -8.35 9.67
C PHE A 126 -1.96 -7.30 8.57
N ARG A 127 -3.18 -7.02 8.16
CA ARG A 127 -3.43 -6.03 7.10
C ARG A 127 -3.19 -4.61 7.57
N ARG A 128 -2.81 -3.74 6.63
CA ARG A 128 -2.65 -2.29 6.84
C ARG A 128 -1.61 -1.98 7.92
N SER A 129 -1.95 -1.11 8.86
CA SER A 129 -1.06 -0.71 9.97
C SER A 129 -0.53 -1.89 10.80
N ASN A 130 -1.21 -3.03 10.79
CA ASN A 130 -0.81 -4.23 11.55
C ASN A 130 0.30 -5.05 10.87
N ILE A 131 0.84 -4.60 9.75
CA ILE A 131 1.94 -5.30 9.03
C ILE A 131 3.19 -5.48 9.91
N LEU A 132 3.47 -4.55 10.82
CA LEU A 132 4.58 -4.68 11.76
C LEU A 132 4.44 -5.90 12.67
N ASP A 133 3.23 -6.27 13.05
CA ASP A 133 2.99 -7.46 13.89
C ASP A 133 3.28 -8.75 13.12
N TYR A 134 3.06 -8.76 11.80
CA TYR A 134 3.50 -9.87 10.95
C TYR A 134 5.02 -10.02 11.02
N PHE A 135 5.80 -8.96 10.78
CA PHE A 135 7.26 -9.03 10.84
C PHE A 135 7.77 -9.39 12.22
N LYS A 136 7.23 -8.79 13.28
CA LYS A 136 7.58 -9.16 14.67
C LYS A 136 7.33 -10.65 14.93
N SER A 137 6.21 -11.19 14.47
CA SER A 137 5.88 -12.62 14.62
C SER A 137 6.82 -13.56 13.84
N ARG A 138 7.49 -13.05 12.80
CA ARG A 138 8.44 -13.78 11.94
C ARG A 138 9.90 -13.57 12.33
N LYS A 139 10.21 -12.57 13.16
CA LYS A 139 11.57 -12.13 13.46
C LYS A 139 12.48 -13.29 13.84
N MET A 140 12.10 -14.08 14.84
CA MET A 140 12.90 -15.20 15.32
C MET A 140 12.97 -16.36 14.32
N LYS A 141 11.89 -16.63 13.59
CA LYS A 141 11.82 -17.73 12.63
C LYS A 141 12.74 -17.53 11.44
N PHE A 142 12.84 -16.30 10.94
CA PHE A 142 13.58 -15.97 9.73
C PHE A 142 14.79 -15.07 9.98
N ASN A 143 15.14 -14.82 11.24
CA ASN A 143 16.25 -13.95 11.63
C ASN A 143 16.16 -12.55 10.99
N LEU A 144 14.97 -11.92 11.06
CA LEU A 144 14.74 -10.62 10.48
C LEU A 144 15.36 -9.53 11.36
N ASP A 145 16.04 -8.58 10.73
CA ASP A 145 16.37 -7.30 11.35
C ASP A 145 15.26 -6.29 11.04
N ILE A 146 14.77 -5.57 12.06
CA ILE A 146 13.69 -4.60 11.94
C ILE A 146 14.21 -3.25 12.43
N ASP A 147 14.51 -2.37 11.49
CA ASP A 147 14.88 -0.99 11.75
C ASP A 147 13.65 -0.10 11.62
N SER A 148 13.32 0.62 12.69
CA SER A 148 12.22 1.59 12.72
C SER A 148 12.70 3.02 12.91
N GLN A 149 14.02 3.28 12.87
CA GLN A 149 14.62 4.58 13.19
C GLN A 149 15.31 5.25 12.02
N SER A 150 15.99 4.50 11.16
CA SER A 150 16.85 5.07 10.10
C SER A 150 16.08 5.89 9.05
N LEU A 151 14.78 5.65 8.86
CA LEU A 151 13.94 6.36 7.88
C LEU A 151 12.91 7.30 8.54
N ASN A 152 13.25 7.91 9.66
CA ASN A 152 12.34 8.82 10.36
C ASN A 152 12.45 10.29 9.89
N VAL A 153 13.40 10.62 9.03
CA VAL A 153 13.57 11.96 8.46
C VAL A 153 12.76 12.08 7.17
N ASN A 154 11.86 13.05 7.12
CA ASN A 154 11.06 13.37 5.94
C ASN A 154 11.73 14.51 5.16
N HIS A 155 12.14 14.21 3.93
CA HIS A 155 12.78 15.19 3.02
C HIS A 155 11.76 15.95 2.15
N ARG A 156 10.48 15.57 2.21
CA ARG A 156 9.42 16.14 1.36
C ARG A 156 8.63 17.23 2.05
N CYS A 157 8.12 16.93 3.25
CA CYS A 157 7.22 17.81 3.97
C CYS A 157 8.00 18.70 4.94
N VAL A 158 7.53 19.93 5.15
CA VAL A 158 8.07 20.82 6.18
C VAL A 158 7.74 20.31 7.59
N SER A 159 8.49 20.79 8.60
CA SER A 159 8.37 20.33 9.99
C SER A 159 6.95 20.43 10.54
N GLU A 160 6.24 21.51 10.24
CA GLU A 160 4.87 21.76 10.73
C GLU A 160 3.87 20.69 10.25
N ILE A 161 4.08 20.12 9.05
CA ILE A 161 3.26 19.03 8.52
C ILE A 161 3.64 17.71 9.21
N CYS A 162 4.92 17.46 9.44
CA CYS A 162 5.38 16.29 10.17
C CYS A 162 4.84 16.29 11.60
N ASP A 163 4.93 17.42 12.31
CA ASP A 163 4.44 17.58 13.68
C ASP A 163 2.93 17.37 13.78
N PHE A 164 2.16 17.87 12.80
CA PHE A 164 0.73 17.61 12.73
C PHE A 164 0.43 16.13 12.49
N SER A 165 1.14 15.50 11.56
CA SER A 165 0.99 14.08 11.23
C SER A 165 1.34 13.18 12.41
N ASN A 166 2.37 13.51 13.18
CA ASN A 166 2.78 12.75 14.37
C ASN A 166 1.66 12.66 15.43
N LYS A 167 0.78 13.66 15.51
CA LYS A 167 -0.37 13.64 16.43
C LYS A 167 -1.39 12.53 16.11
N LEU A 168 -1.41 12.03 14.86
CA LEU A 168 -2.28 10.92 14.46
C LEU A 168 -1.76 9.56 14.93
N TYR A 169 -0.47 9.46 15.25
CA TYR A 169 0.22 8.21 15.59
C TYR A 169 1.13 8.40 16.81
N PRO A 170 0.57 8.72 17.99
CA PRO A 170 1.34 9.08 19.17
C PRO A 170 2.24 7.92 19.67
N ASP A 171 1.87 6.68 19.37
CA ASP A 171 2.61 5.47 19.78
C ASP A 171 3.71 5.08 18.80
N MET A 172 3.87 5.81 17.69
CA MET A 172 4.93 5.56 16.72
C MET A 172 6.07 6.58 16.88
N ILE A 173 7.26 6.20 16.40
CA ILE A 173 8.42 7.09 16.37
C ILE A 173 8.07 8.32 15.53
N ALA A 174 8.29 9.49 16.10
CA ALA A 174 7.97 10.75 15.44
C ALA A 174 8.82 10.93 14.17
N THR A 175 8.17 11.35 13.11
CA THR A 175 8.85 11.78 11.88
C THR A 175 9.35 13.21 12.09
N THR A 176 10.63 13.44 11.78
CA THR A 176 11.23 14.76 11.71
C THR A 176 11.34 15.24 10.27
N SER A 177 11.66 16.50 10.05
CA SER A 177 11.89 17.05 8.70
C SER A 177 13.24 17.76 8.63
N ASP A 178 13.92 17.55 7.51
CA ASP A 178 15.07 18.37 7.10
C ASP A 178 14.76 19.29 5.90
N ASN A 179 13.49 19.37 5.52
CA ASN A 179 13.03 20.28 4.48
C ASN A 179 13.04 21.72 5.00
N THR A 180 14.02 22.49 4.54
CA THR A 180 14.22 23.92 4.90
C THR A 180 13.60 24.88 3.89
N SER A 181 12.75 24.41 2.98
CA SER A 181 12.12 25.25 1.97
C SER A 181 11.36 26.41 2.59
N GLU A 182 11.72 27.62 2.21
CA GLU A 182 11.00 28.84 2.58
C GLU A 182 9.85 29.05 1.58
N ILE A 183 8.70 28.48 1.90
CA ILE A 183 7.47 28.64 1.11
C ILE A 183 6.54 29.56 1.89
N GLU A 184 6.02 30.58 1.23
CA GLU A 184 4.98 31.42 1.81
C GLU A 184 3.79 30.56 2.28
N HIS A 185 3.27 30.81 3.47
CA HIS A 185 2.12 30.11 4.03
C HIS A 185 2.33 28.59 4.11
N LYS A 186 3.43 28.15 4.75
CA LYS A 186 3.76 26.75 5.00
C LYS A 186 3.08 26.24 6.27
N GLY A 187 2.78 24.94 6.32
CA GLY A 187 2.21 24.28 7.48
C GLY A 187 0.77 23.80 7.29
N VAL A 188 0.05 23.60 8.38
CA VAL A 188 -1.33 23.10 8.40
C VAL A 188 -2.26 24.17 8.95
N TYR A 189 -3.28 24.53 8.19
CA TYR A 189 -4.22 25.61 8.50
C TYR A 189 -5.66 25.11 8.43
N PHE A 190 -6.53 25.72 9.23
CA PHE A 190 -7.97 25.53 9.14
C PHE A 190 -8.58 26.70 8.39
N LEU A 191 -9.26 26.37 7.31
CA LEU A 191 -9.91 27.35 6.45
C LEU A 191 -11.41 27.38 6.72
N ARG A 192 -11.98 28.57 6.85
CA ARG A 192 -13.45 28.72 6.93
C ARG A 192 -14.04 28.47 5.55
N GLN A 193 -15.28 27.96 5.53
CA GLN A 193 -16.00 27.74 4.27
C GLN A 193 -16.10 29.01 3.41
N THR A 194 -16.25 30.17 4.06
CA THR A 194 -16.32 31.48 3.39
C THR A 194 -15.05 31.88 2.67
N ASP A 195 -13.91 31.36 3.10
CA ASP A 195 -12.59 31.79 2.64
C ASP A 195 -12.01 30.81 1.60
N VAL A 196 -12.74 29.71 1.33
CA VAL A 196 -12.29 28.66 0.39
C VAL A 196 -12.08 29.19 -1.00
N GLU A 197 -12.99 30.00 -1.51
CA GLU A 197 -12.90 30.54 -2.88
C GLU A 197 -11.66 31.43 -3.03
N GLU A 198 -11.41 32.34 -2.11
CA GLU A 198 -10.23 33.20 -2.11
C GLU A 198 -8.94 32.38 -2.03
N TYR A 199 -8.92 31.35 -1.19
CA TYR A 199 -7.78 30.46 -1.05
C TYR A 199 -7.48 29.69 -2.33
N LEU A 200 -8.51 29.15 -2.98
CA LEU A 200 -8.39 28.45 -4.26
C LEU A 200 -7.83 29.37 -5.36
N GLN A 201 -8.34 30.60 -5.44
CA GLN A 201 -7.86 31.59 -6.41
C GLN A 201 -6.39 31.98 -6.15
N LYS A 202 -6.01 32.18 -4.90
CA LYS A 202 -4.65 32.63 -4.54
C LYS A 202 -3.61 31.54 -4.71
N TYR A 203 -3.92 30.30 -4.29
CA TYR A 203 -2.92 29.24 -4.17
C TYR A 203 -3.11 28.05 -5.11
N SER A 204 -4.24 27.93 -5.77
CA SER A 204 -4.54 26.82 -6.71
C SER A 204 -4.18 25.41 -6.17
N PRO A 205 -4.53 25.04 -4.92
CA PRO A 205 -4.17 23.76 -4.34
C PRO A 205 -4.90 22.61 -5.04
N ILE A 206 -4.34 21.40 -4.95
CA ILE A 206 -5.09 20.18 -5.27
C ILE A 206 -6.13 19.92 -4.17
N GLN A 207 -7.37 19.72 -4.57
CA GLN A 207 -8.45 19.38 -3.66
C GLN A 207 -8.46 17.88 -3.36
N LEU A 208 -8.52 17.50 -2.09
CA LEU A 208 -8.57 16.10 -1.65
C LEU A 208 -9.88 15.82 -0.91
N ARG A 209 -10.55 14.73 -1.29
CA ARG A 209 -11.81 14.30 -0.69
C ARG A 209 -11.89 12.79 -0.52
N GLN A 210 -12.79 12.32 0.36
CA GLN A 210 -13.04 10.89 0.58
C GLN A 210 -13.72 10.23 -0.63
N SER A 211 -14.75 10.86 -1.16
CA SER A 211 -15.56 10.30 -2.25
C SER A 211 -16.07 11.37 -3.20
N LYS A 212 -16.58 10.94 -4.35
CA LYS A 212 -17.19 11.83 -5.35
C LYS A 212 -18.45 12.53 -4.86
N SER A 213 -19.06 12.07 -3.76
CA SER A 213 -20.23 12.72 -3.14
C SER A 213 -19.88 13.94 -2.29
N THR A 214 -18.59 14.18 -2.00
CA THR A 214 -18.15 15.39 -1.33
C THR A 214 -18.01 16.50 -2.36
N ASP A 215 -18.76 17.58 -2.19
CA ASP A 215 -18.70 18.74 -3.06
C ASP A 215 -17.35 19.43 -2.95
N THR A 216 -16.78 19.77 -4.10
CA THR A 216 -15.52 20.48 -4.25
C THR A 216 -15.68 21.51 -5.36
N HIS A 217 -14.81 22.51 -5.41
CA HIS A 217 -14.90 23.53 -6.44
C HIS A 217 -14.55 22.95 -7.83
N PRO A 218 -15.45 23.02 -8.83
CA PRO A 218 -15.30 22.31 -10.10
C PRO A 218 -14.18 22.82 -10.99
N ALA A 219 -13.74 24.07 -10.83
CA ALA A 219 -12.68 24.67 -11.65
C ALA A 219 -11.26 24.24 -11.23
N TYR A 220 -11.10 23.55 -10.08
CA TYR A 220 -9.79 23.16 -9.58
C TYR A 220 -9.64 21.63 -9.54
N PRO A 221 -8.44 21.10 -9.78
CA PRO A 221 -8.19 19.65 -9.76
C PRO A 221 -8.59 19.02 -8.43
N THR A 222 -9.30 17.89 -8.51
CA THR A 222 -9.78 17.17 -7.32
C THR A 222 -9.43 15.70 -7.41
N LEU A 223 -8.88 15.14 -6.33
CA LEU A 223 -8.57 13.72 -6.19
C LEU A 223 -9.25 13.13 -4.95
N ASN A 224 -9.60 11.86 -5.02
CA ASN A 224 -9.97 11.11 -3.84
C ASN A 224 -8.70 10.71 -3.07
N PHE A 225 -8.75 10.62 -1.73
CA PHE A 225 -7.61 10.26 -0.87
C PHE A 225 -6.85 9.01 -1.36
N GLY A 226 -7.58 7.95 -1.76
CA GLY A 226 -6.92 6.73 -2.25
C GLY A 226 -6.16 6.89 -3.57
N VAL A 227 -6.53 7.88 -4.39
CA VAL A 227 -5.85 8.17 -5.66
C VAL A 227 -4.63 9.05 -5.45
N SER A 228 -4.61 9.86 -4.40
CA SER A 228 -3.49 10.76 -4.09
C SER A 228 -2.32 10.07 -3.40
N LYS A 229 -2.48 8.81 -2.95
CA LYS A 229 -1.39 8.04 -2.34
C LYS A 229 -0.18 7.95 -3.27
N GLY A 230 1.01 8.23 -2.75
CA GLY A 230 2.26 8.23 -3.52
C GLY A 230 2.52 9.49 -4.36
N LEU A 231 1.55 10.42 -4.45
CA LEU A 231 1.74 11.69 -5.14
C LEU A 231 2.28 12.76 -4.20
N SER A 232 2.93 13.77 -4.80
CA SER A 232 3.44 14.96 -4.10
C SER A 232 2.82 16.21 -4.69
N PHE A 233 2.43 17.13 -3.81
CA PHE A 233 1.83 18.40 -4.19
C PHE A 233 2.42 19.50 -3.31
N ASP A 234 2.62 20.67 -3.87
CA ASP A 234 3.08 21.83 -3.11
C ASP A 234 2.03 22.29 -2.09
N ARG A 235 0.75 22.16 -2.46
CA ARG A 235 -0.39 22.52 -1.61
C ARG A 235 -1.56 21.60 -1.82
N VAL A 236 -2.25 21.29 -0.74
CA VAL A 236 -3.50 20.52 -0.76
C VAL A 236 -4.58 21.22 0.06
N LEU A 237 -5.81 21.18 -0.43
CA LEU A 237 -7.00 21.56 0.32
C LEU A 237 -7.78 20.28 0.64
N ILE A 238 -7.84 19.91 1.91
CA ILE A 238 -8.50 18.68 2.37
C ILE A 238 -9.94 18.98 2.79
N TYR A 239 -10.90 18.28 2.22
CA TYR A 239 -12.28 18.23 2.69
C TYR A 239 -12.42 17.09 3.69
N PRO A 240 -12.38 17.38 5.00
CA PRO A 240 -12.30 16.36 6.03
C PRO A 240 -13.61 15.60 6.18
N THR A 241 -13.50 14.31 6.49
CA THR A 241 -14.67 13.52 6.91
C THR A 241 -15.06 13.86 8.34
N LYS A 242 -16.29 13.48 8.74
CA LYS A 242 -16.76 13.71 10.12
C LYS A 242 -15.80 13.17 11.19
N PRO A 243 -15.25 11.94 11.09
CA PRO A 243 -14.27 11.46 12.06
C PRO A 243 -13.02 12.35 12.16
N ILE A 244 -12.51 12.83 11.02
CA ILE A 244 -11.35 13.74 11.00
C ILE A 244 -11.69 15.06 11.69
N LEU A 245 -12.86 15.63 11.44
CA LEU A 245 -13.33 16.85 12.12
C LEU A 245 -13.49 16.63 13.62
N ASP A 246 -14.08 15.52 14.04
CA ASP A 246 -14.27 15.20 15.46
C ASP A 246 -12.92 15.03 16.17
N TRP A 247 -11.93 14.43 15.51
CA TRP A 247 -10.56 14.36 16.04
C TRP A 247 -9.91 15.74 16.16
N ILE A 248 -10.01 16.58 15.13
CA ILE A 248 -9.39 17.91 15.11
C ILE A 248 -10.02 18.84 16.16
N ILE A 249 -11.36 18.88 16.23
CA ILE A 249 -12.10 19.87 17.03
C ILE A 249 -12.29 19.39 18.47
N ARG A 250 -12.48 18.09 18.67
CA ARG A 250 -12.90 17.52 19.96
C ARG A 250 -11.86 16.58 20.58
N GLY A 251 -10.77 16.28 19.89
CA GLY A 251 -9.76 15.32 20.37
C GLY A 251 -10.26 13.87 20.43
N ILE A 252 -11.34 13.52 19.69
CA ILE A 252 -11.87 12.16 19.68
C ILE A 252 -10.92 11.29 18.84
N GLU A 253 -10.41 10.21 19.42
CA GLU A 253 -9.52 9.28 18.73
C GLU A 253 -10.14 8.72 17.43
N LEU A 254 -9.33 8.68 16.40
CA LEU A 254 -9.67 8.03 15.13
C LEU A 254 -9.64 6.51 15.31
N LYS A 255 -10.73 5.84 14.98
CA LYS A 255 -10.85 4.36 15.05
C LYS A 255 -10.60 3.71 13.70
#